data_ed3db09be1f3d570ade8bab981051e4d
#
_entry.id   ed3db09be1f3d570ade8bab981051e4d
#
_cell.length_a   1.000
_cell.length_b   1.000
_cell.length_c   1.000
_cell.angle_alpha   90.00
_cell.angle_beta   90.00
_cell.angle_gamma   90.00
#
_symmetry.space_group_name_H-M   'P 1'
#
loop_
_entity.id
_entity.type
_entity.pdbx_description
1 polymer ?
#
loop_
_entity_poly.entity_id
_entity_poly.type
_entity_poly.pdbx_seq_one_letter_code
_entity_poly.pdbx_strand_id
1 'polypeptide(L)'
;MKQDTTELRLTFINVGYGEAILIDAPDAARPDGRFYALIDGGSAADSEFADRTSGRIRAEEYLAPLPRLDLAVSTHIHEDHLCGLLRVCRDHPPSVLRQTLPPGFYRSLHPLGDASARNLSERNFLAALDDYRKLCALVEQHGGCIEQSLAGDTLTLAPGLTAEVLAPSGTRAAALTASM
;
A
#
# COMPACT_ATOMS: atom_id res chain seq x y z
N MET A 1 25.19 5.03 14.63
CA MET A 1 25.29 6.14 13.65
C MET A 1 24.08 7.02 13.86
N LYS A 2 24.24 8.34 14.08
CA LYS A 2 23.09 9.25 14.03
C LYS A 2 22.59 9.27 12.59
N GLN A 3 21.33 8.91 12.39
CA GLN A 3 20.68 9.04 11.08
C GLN A 3 20.66 10.54 10.70
N ASP A 4 21.13 10.86 9.50
CA ASP A 4 20.99 12.22 8.97
C ASP A 4 19.50 12.47 8.70
N THR A 5 18.88 13.33 9.47
CA THR A 5 17.45 13.64 9.40
C THR A 5 17.10 14.58 8.26
N THR A 6 18.09 15.06 7.49
CA THR A 6 17.88 16.03 6.40
C THR A 6 17.73 15.39 5.03
N GLU A 7 18.07 14.11 4.88
CA GLU A 7 18.04 13.41 3.60
C GLU A 7 16.69 12.76 3.31
N LEU A 8 16.22 12.91 2.08
CA LEU A 8 15.17 12.05 1.49
C LEU A 8 15.79 10.71 1.10
N ARG A 9 15.16 9.62 1.53
CA ARG A 9 15.54 8.26 1.15
C ARG A 9 14.39 7.55 0.45
N LEU A 10 14.70 7.00 -0.71
CA LEU A 10 13.79 6.10 -1.42
C LEU A 10 14.41 4.71 -1.39
N THR A 11 13.69 3.75 -0.83
CA THR A 11 14.12 2.36 -0.74
C THR A 11 13.20 1.48 -1.56
N PHE A 12 13.76 0.87 -2.60
CA PHE A 12 13.08 -0.18 -3.36
C PHE A 12 13.36 -1.51 -2.67
N ILE A 13 12.35 -2.07 -2.03
CA ILE A 13 12.48 -3.31 -1.26
C ILE A 13 12.40 -4.48 -2.24
N ASN A 14 13.38 -5.39 -2.18
CA ASN A 14 13.35 -6.60 -3.02
C ASN A 14 12.32 -7.60 -2.47
N VAL A 15 11.06 -7.37 -2.79
CA VAL A 15 9.94 -8.25 -2.40
C VAL A 15 9.69 -9.40 -3.38
N GLY A 16 10.52 -9.52 -4.43
CA GLY A 16 10.37 -10.53 -5.48
C GLY A 16 9.34 -10.10 -6.50
N TYR A 17 8.16 -10.69 -6.50
CA TYR A 17 7.09 -10.33 -7.42
C TYR A 17 6.30 -9.14 -6.86
N GLY A 18 6.06 -8.13 -7.70
CA GLY A 18 5.41 -6.87 -7.33
C GLY A 18 6.39 -5.79 -6.86
N GLU A 19 5.87 -4.75 -6.26
CA GLU A 19 6.62 -3.60 -5.80
C GLU A 19 6.38 -3.28 -4.32
N ALA A 20 7.41 -2.75 -3.66
CA ALA A 20 7.31 -2.08 -2.37
C ALA A 20 8.37 -0.97 -2.30
N ILE A 21 7.91 0.28 -2.19
CA ILE A 21 8.80 1.45 -2.17
C ILE A 21 8.56 2.22 -0.88
N LEU A 22 9.57 2.23 -0.01
CA LEU A 22 9.57 3.06 1.19
C LEU A 22 10.12 4.45 0.86
N ILE A 23 9.36 5.47 1.20
CA ILE A 23 9.77 6.88 1.21
C ILE A 23 10.00 7.27 2.67
N ASP A 24 11.22 7.65 3.01
CA ASP A 24 11.62 8.13 4.31
C ASP A 24 12.12 9.58 4.13
N ALA A 25 11.28 10.55 4.49
CA ALA A 25 11.47 11.96 4.21
C ALA A 25 11.65 12.79 5.50
N PRO A 26 12.41 13.90 5.45
CA PRO A 26 12.50 14.84 6.57
C PRO A 26 11.13 15.46 6.87
N ASP A 27 10.74 15.46 8.15
CA ASP A 27 9.55 16.18 8.63
C ASP A 27 9.77 16.64 10.09
N ALA A 28 10.14 17.89 10.25
CA ALA A 28 10.41 18.46 11.58
C ALA A 28 9.17 18.53 12.50
N ALA A 29 7.97 18.36 11.96
CA ALA A 29 6.74 18.29 12.75
C ALA A 29 6.51 16.92 13.41
N ARG A 30 7.29 15.91 13.04
CA ARG A 30 7.19 14.55 13.59
C ARG A 30 8.15 14.35 14.76
N PRO A 31 7.82 13.50 15.74
CA PRO A 31 8.64 13.31 16.94
C PRO A 31 10.08 12.85 16.67
N ASP A 32 10.26 12.05 15.62
CA ASP A 32 11.57 11.53 15.17
C ASP A 32 12.16 12.32 14.00
N GLY A 33 11.50 13.43 13.58
CA GLY A 33 11.92 14.25 12.46
C GLY A 33 11.70 13.61 11.09
N ARG A 34 10.88 12.52 10.99
CA ARG A 34 10.71 11.75 9.77
C ARG A 34 9.24 11.53 9.42
N PHE A 35 8.97 11.46 8.12
CA PHE A 35 7.70 11.04 7.52
C PHE A 35 7.94 9.75 6.75
N TYR A 36 7.11 8.75 6.99
CA TYR A 36 7.21 7.45 6.35
C TYR A 36 6.01 7.18 5.47
N ALA A 37 6.26 6.96 4.18
CA ALA A 37 5.24 6.51 3.23
C ALA A 37 5.66 5.20 2.58
N LEU A 38 4.71 4.30 2.36
CA LEU A 38 4.90 3.06 1.63
C LEU A 38 4.00 3.03 0.40
N ILE A 39 4.59 2.78 -0.75
CA ILE A 39 3.87 2.55 -2.01
C ILE A 39 3.91 1.06 -2.27
N ASP A 40 2.75 0.42 -2.26
CA ASP A 40 2.54 -1.02 -2.37
C ASP A 40 3.33 -1.84 -1.32
N GLY A 41 3.18 -3.14 -1.30
CA GLY A 41 3.80 -4.00 -0.29
C GLY A 41 4.33 -5.32 -0.82
N GLY A 42 4.25 -5.55 -2.13
CA GLY A 42 4.65 -6.80 -2.74
C GLY A 42 3.67 -7.95 -2.48
N SER A 43 4.11 -9.14 -2.85
CA SER A 43 3.38 -10.38 -2.63
C SER A 43 3.39 -10.81 -1.16
N ALA A 44 2.34 -11.50 -0.74
CA ALA A 44 2.29 -12.20 0.55
C ALA A 44 2.53 -13.72 0.41
N ALA A 45 2.77 -14.23 -0.80
CA ALA A 45 2.94 -15.66 -1.04
C ALA A 45 4.25 -16.20 -0.47
N ASP A 46 4.17 -17.26 0.34
CA ASP A 46 5.35 -17.85 0.98
C ASP A 46 6.38 -18.39 -0.01
N SER A 47 5.92 -18.83 -1.18
CA SER A 47 6.79 -19.34 -2.26
C SER A 47 7.76 -18.29 -2.77
N GLU A 48 7.42 -17.00 -2.74
CA GLU A 48 8.30 -15.91 -3.18
C GLU A 48 9.54 -15.76 -2.27
N PHE A 49 9.41 -16.15 -1.01
CA PHE A 49 10.43 -15.98 0.04
C PHE A 49 11.08 -17.31 0.48
N ALA A 50 10.76 -18.41 -0.20
CA ALA A 50 11.29 -19.73 0.11
C ALA A 50 12.81 -19.82 -0.15
N ASP A 51 13.30 -19.17 -1.20
CA ASP A 51 14.73 -19.08 -1.50
C ASP A 51 15.38 -17.92 -0.73
N ARG A 52 16.00 -18.27 0.40
CA ARG A 52 16.70 -17.29 1.26
C ARG A 52 18.00 -16.73 0.64
N THR A 53 18.47 -17.29 -0.46
CA THR A 53 19.67 -16.82 -1.17
C THR A 53 19.36 -15.75 -2.20
N SER A 54 18.08 -15.56 -2.53
CA SER A 54 17.60 -14.56 -3.50
C SER A 54 17.75 -13.10 -3.03
N GLY A 55 17.99 -12.87 -1.73
CA GLY A 55 17.99 -11.53 -1.13
C GLY A 55 16.60 -10.90 -1.04
N ARG A 56 15.53 -11.66 -1.28
CA ARG A 56 14.14 -11.22 -1.11
C ARG A 56 13.80 -11.12 0.37
N ILE A 57 13.06 -10.07 0.71
CA ILE A 57 12.56 -9.83 2.07
C ILE A 57 11.10 -9.37 2.00
N ARG A 58 10.28 -9.80 2.94
CA ARG A 58 8.91 -9.30 3.04
C ARG A 58 8.90 -7.84 3.45
N ALA A 59 7.96 -7.06 2.91
CA ALA A 59 7.86 -5.65 3.26
C ALA A 59 7.63 -5.47 4.78
N GLU A 60 6.77 -6.30 5.41
CA GLU A 60 6.52 -6.24 6.85
C GLU A 60 7.78 -6.53 7.69
N GLU A 61 8.64 -7.45 7.24
CA GLU A 61 9.90 -7.73 7.94
C GLU A 61 10.89 -6.57 7.80
N TYR A 62 10.95 -5.95 6.60
CA TYR A 62 11.83 -4.80 6.35
C TYR A 62 11.39 -3.56 7.15
N LEU A 63 10.09 -3.32 7.25
CA LEU A 63 9.53 -2.16 7.93
C LEU A 63 9.34 -2.36 9.43
N ALA A 64 9.52 -3.56 9.97
CA ALA A 64 9.33 -3.84 11.40
C ALA A 64 10.05 -2.86 12.37
N PRO A 65 11.24 -2.30 12.05
CA PRO A 65 11.89 -1.31 12.91
C PRO A 65 11.29 0.09 12.87
N LEU A 66 10.37 0.39 11.94
CA LEU A 66 9.79 1.73 11.84
C LEU A 66 8.87 2.01 13.04
N PRO A 67 8.87 3.26 13.54
CA PRO A 67 7.99 3.63 14.65
C PRO A 67 6.51 3.76 14.25
N ARG A 68 6.24 4.00 12.96
CA ARG A 68 4.90 4.20 12.39
C ARG A 68 4.95 4.20 10.87
N LEU A 69 3.77 4.20 10.25
CA LEU A 69 3.56 4.53 8.84
C LEU A 69 2.59 5.73 8.77
N ASP A 70 3.01 6.81 8.12
CA ASP A 70 2.18 8.02 8.00
C ASP A 70 1.23 7.93 6.81
N LEU A 71 1.71 7.37 5.69
CA LEU A 71 0.97 7.22 4.43
C LEU A 71 1.19 5.82 3.84
N ALA A 72 0.12 5.17 3.44
CA ALA A 72 0.16 4.01 2.55
C ALA A 72 -0.48 4.37 1.21
N VAL A 73 0.11 3.91 0.13
CA VAL A 73 -0.45 4.04 -1.22
C VAL A 73 -0.64 2.66 -1.81
N SER A 74 -1.87 2.32 -2.18
CA SER A 74 -2.18 1.15 -3.00
C SER A 74 -2.38 1.61 -4.43
N THR A 75 -1.47 1.25 -5.33
CA THR A 75 -1.54 1.67 -6.73
C THR A 75 -2.67 0.98 -7.46
N HIS A 76 -2.89 -0.30 -7.19
CA HIS A 76 -4.00 -1.09 -7.75
C HIS A 76 -4.24 -2.39 -6.97
N ILE A 77 -5.36 -3.06 -7.28
CA ILE A 77 -5.79 -4.27 -6.56
C ILE A 77 -5.26 -5.51 -7.29
N HIS A 78 -3.99 -5.84 -7.05
CA HIS A 78 -3.39 -7.13 -7.41
C HIS A 78 -2.67 -7.70 -6.19
N GLU A 79 -2.57 -9.02 -6.13
CA GLU A 79 -2.01 -9.71 -4.96
C GLU A 79 -0.55 -9.36 -4.68
N ASP A 80 0.23 -9.11 -5.74
CA ASP A 80 1.64 -8.78 -5.70
C ASP A 80 1.93 -7.30 -5.36
N HIS A 81 0.90 -6.52 -5.08
CA HIS A 81 1.00 -5.13 -4.63
C HIS A 81 0.32 -4.94 -3.27
N LEU A 82 -0.89 -5.51 -3.14
CA LEU A 82 -1.79 -5.22 -2.03
C LEU A 82 -1.59 -6.15 -0.84
N CYS A 83 -1.33 -7.46 -1.07
CA CYS A 83 -1.35 -8.44 0.01
C CYS A 83 -0.23 -8.21 1.03
N GLY A 84 0.97 -7.83 0.57
CA GLY A 84 2.07 -7.42 1.46
C GLY A 84 1.76 -6.09 2.15
N LEU A 85 1.12 -5.13 1.46
CA LEU A 85 0.71 -3.86 2.06
C LEU A 85 -0.25 -4.07 3.24
N LEU A 86 -1.23 -4.97 3.09
CA LEU A 86 -2.12 -5.33 4.21
C LEU A 86 -1.34 -5.87 5.42
N ARG A 87 -0.30 -6.69 5.20
CA ARG A 87 0.52 -7.21 6.30
C ARG A 87 1.28 -6.10 7.01
N VAL A 88 1.92 -5.19 6.26
CA VAL A 88 2.57 -4.00 6.85
C VAL A 88 1.59 -3.16 7.65
N CYS A 89 0.40 -2.89 7.11
CA CYS A 89 -0.59 -2.05 7.77
C CYS A 89 -1.19 -2.67 9.04
N ARG A 90 -1.10 -3.99 9.24
CA ARG A 90 -1.48 -4.63 10.50
C ARG A 90 -0.57 -4.24 11.67
N ASP A 91 0.72 -4.14 11.39
CA ASP A 91 1.74 -3.79 12.40
C ASP A 91 1.91 -2.27 12.50
N HIS A 92 1.75 -1.56 11.38
CA HIS A 92 1.88 -0.11 11.24
C HIS A 92 0.66 0.48 10.53
N PRO A 93 -0.51 0.61 11.22
CA PRO A 93 -1.70 1.22 10.60
C PRO A 93 -1.40 2.64 10.15
N PRO A 94 -1.58 2.98 8.85
CA PRO A 94 -1.26 4.32 8.37
C PRO A 94 -2.31 5.35 8.79
N SER A 95 -1.87 6.61 8.94
CA SER A 95 -2.81 7.72 9.14
C SER A 95 -3.66 7.99 7.91
N VAL A 96 -3.11 7.74 6.72
CA VAL A 96 -3.79 7.93 5.43
C VAL A 96 -3.52 6.73 4.53
N LEU A 97 -4.56 6.19 3.93
CA LEU A 97 -4.47 5.24 2.80
C LEU A 97 -4.92 5.95 1.52
N ARG A 98 -4.00 6.12 0.58
CA ARG A 98 -4.28 6.59 -0.78
C ARG A 98 -4.50 5.41 -1.72
N GLN A 99 -5.52 5.48 -2.55
CA GLN A 99 -5.86 4.41 -3.48
C GLN A 99 -6.72 4.95 -4.63
N THR A 100 -6.97 4.17 -5.66
CA THR A 100 -7.60 4.65 -6.90
C THR A 100 -9.13 4.52 -6.91
N LEU A 101 -9.71 3.71 -6.04
CA LEU A 101 -11.15 3.49 -5.98
C LEU A 101 -11.86 4.56 -5.13
N PRO A 102 -13.16 4.80 -5.32
CA PRO A 102 -13.90 5.74 -4.50
C PRO A 102 -13.86 5.38 -3.01
N PRO A 103 -13.75 6.38 -2.10
CA PRO A 103 -13.86 6.14 -0.67
C PRO A 103 -15.16 5.40 -0.33
N GLY A 104 -15.07 4.37 0.50
CA GLY A 104 -16.22 3.55 0.89
C GLY A 104 -16.62 2.45 -0.10
N PHE A 105 -16.02 2.38 -1.30
CA PHE A 105 -16.29 1.30 -2.27
C PHE A 105 -16.10 -0.09 -1.64
N TYR A 106 -15.08 -0.27 -0.80
CA TYR A 106 -14.81 -1.53 -0.11
C TYR A 106 -16.00 -2.06 0.73
N ARG A 107 -16.92 -1.18 1.18
CA ARG A 107 -18.11 -1.55 1.95
C ARG A 107 -19.17 -2.24 1.10
N SER A 108 -19.14 -2.05 -0.22
CA SER A 108 -20.02 -2.76 -1.16
C SER A 108 -19.49 -4.14 -1.53
N LEU A 109 -18.23 -4.43 -1.22
CA LEU A 109 -17.62 -5.73 -1.50
C LEU A 109 -18.06 -6.76 -0.45
N HIS A 110 -18.64 -7.85 -0.93
CA HIS A 110 -18.95 -9.01 -0.10
C HIS A 110 -17.79 -10.03 -0.17
N PRO A 111 -17.53 -10.80 0.92
CA PRO A 111 -16.57 -11.87 0.87
C PRO A 111 -16.96 -12.84 -0.24
N LEU A 112 -16.12 -12.96 -1.26
CA LEU A 112 -16.31 -13.90 -2.35
C LEU A 112 -15.57 -15.18 -1.96
N GLY A 113 -16.31 -16.27 -1.75
CA GLY A 113 -15.69 -17.55 -1.46
C GLY A 113 -14.94 -18.10 -2.69
N ASP A 114 -13.90 -18.90 -2.44
CA ASP A 114 -13.09 -19.58 -3.49
C ASP A 114 -13.92 -20.37 -4.51
N ALA A 115 -15.14 -20.78 -4.14
CA ALA A 115 -16.03 -21.59 -4.97
C ALA A 115 -16.53 -20.90 -6.25
N SER A 116 -16.37 -19.56 -6.36
CA SER A 116 -16.79 -18.80 -7.53
C SER A 116 -15.69 -18.64 -8.60
N ALA A 117 -14.44 -18.92 -8.25
CA ALA A 117 -13.30 -18.72 -9.15
C ALA A 117 -13.18 -19.84 -10.19
N ARG A 118 -13.10 -19.48 -11.48
CA ARG A 118 -12.99 -20.41 -12.61
C ARG A 118 -11.54 -20.84 -12.90
N ASN A 119 -10.58 -20.03 -12.49
CA ASN A 119 -9.16 -20.27 -12.72
C ASN A 119 -8.31 -19.60 -11.62
N LEU A 120 -6.98 -19.82 -11.65
CA LEU A 120 -6.06 -19.30 -10.66
C LEU A 120 -6.02 -17.78 -10.65
N SER A 121 -6.01 -17.13 -11.82
CA SER A 121 -5.96 -15.66 -11.92
C SER A 121 -7.20 -15.01 -11.28
N GLU A 122 -8.38 -15.58 -11.53
CA GLU A 122 -9.62 -15.10 -10.92
C GLU A 122 -9.62 -15.32 -9.41
N ARG A 123 -9.10 -16.46 -8.92
CA ARG A 123 -8.94 -16.70 -7.49
C ARG A 123 -8.03 -15.68 -6.83
N ASN A 124 -6.87 -15.39 -7.43
CA ASN A 124 -5.93 -14.41 -6.93
C ASN A 124 -6.55 -13.01 -6.89
N PHE A 125 -7.30 -12.63 -7.91
CA PHE A 125 -8.00 -11.36 -7.95
C PHE A 125 -9.08 -11.25 -6.86
N LEU A 126 -9.87 -12.32 -6.65
CA LEU A 126 -10.88 -12.34 -5.58
C LEU A 126 -10.24 -12.27 -4.19
N ALA A 127 -9.11 -12.95 -3.99
CA ALA A 127 -8.34 -12.84 -2.75
C ALA A 127 -7.81 -11.42 -2.53
N ALA A 128 -7.29 -10.76 -3.59
CA ALA A 128 -6.84 -9.38 -3.52
C ALA A 128 -7.98 -8.39 -3.21
N LEU A 129 -9.18 -8.61 -3.76
CA LEU A 129 -10.37 -7.82 -3.41
C LEU A 129 -10.77 -7.96 -1.94
N ASP A 130 -10.70 -9.18 -1.38
CA ASP A 130 -10.98 -9.39 0.04
C ASP A 130 -9.90 -8.77 0.93
N ASP A 131 -8.65 -8.83 0.54
CA ASP A 131 -7.55 -8.16 1.24
C ASP A 131 -7.65 -6.64 1.14
N TYR A 132 -8.09 -6.08 0.00
CA TYR A 132 -8.42 -4.66 -0.13
C TYR A 132 -9.52 -4.24 0.87
N ARG A 133 -10.58 -5.02 0.95
CA ARG A 133 -11.65 -4.78 1.92
C ARG A 133 -11.14 -4.79 3.36
N LYS A 134 -10.29 -5.78 3.71
CA LYS A 134 -9.65 -5.88 5.03
C LYS A 134 -8.72 -4.71 5.32
N LEU A 135 -7.92 -4.29 4.33
CA LEU A 135 -7.01 -3.15 4.47
C LEU A 135 -7.78 -1.86 4.77
N CYS A 136 -8.81 -1.57 3.99
CA CYS A 136 -9.64 -0.38 4.20
C CYS A 136 -10.30 -0.39 5.58
N ALA A 137 -10.90 -1.52 5.98
CA ALA A 137 -11.52 -1.65 7.29
C ALA A 137 -10.51 -1.48 8.43
N LEU A 138 -9.31 -2.03 8.30
CA LEU A 138 -8.24 -1.90 9.28
C LEU A 138 -7.81 -0.44 9.45
N VAL A 139 -7.62 0.29 8.37
CA VAL A 139 -7.23 1.72 8.41
C VAL A 139 -8.28 2.54 9.16
N GLU A 140 -9.56 2.38 8.84
CA GLU A 140 -10.63 3.10 9.55
C GLU A 140 -10.75 2.69 11.02
N GLN A 141 -10.60 1.41 11.35
CA GLN A 141 -10.62 0.92 12.73
C GLN A 141 -9.54 1.55 13.61
N HIS A 142 -8.40 1.92 13.03
CA HIS A 142 -7.31 2.60 13.71
C HIS A 142 -7.37 4.13 13.61
N GLY A 143 -8.46 4.68 13.11
CA GLY A 143 -8.67 6.13 13.03
C GLY A 143 -7.97 6.80 11.84
N GLY A 144 -7.42 6.02 10.89
CA GLY A 144 -6.90 6.53 9.64
C GLY A 144 -8.00 6.89 8.65
N CYS A 145 -7.67 7.65 7.63
CA CYS A 145 -8.59 8.01 6.55
C CYS A 145 -8.20 7.36 5.23
N ILE A 146 -9.21 7.13 4.37
CA ILE A 146 -9.05 6.57 3.04
C ILE A 146 -9.37 7.67 2.04
N GLU A 147 -8.42 7.94 1.14
CA GLU A 147 -8.55 8.99 0.15
C GLU A 147 -8.32 8.45 -1.27
N GLN A 148 -9.13 8.91 -2.20
CA GLN A 148 -8.94 8.58 -3.61
C GLN A 148 -7.82 9.43 -4.21
N SER A 149 -7.01 8.82 -5.07
CA SER A 149 -5.95 9.50 -5.82
C SER A 149 -6.17 9.31 -7.32
N LEU A 150 -6.28 10.42 -8.02
CA LEU A 150 -6.53 10.48 -9.47
C LEU A 150 -5.49 11.37 -10.15
N ALA A 151 -5.33 11.20 -11.45
CA ALA A 151 -4.42 12.03 -12.24
C ALA A 151 -4.71 13.52 -12.04
N GLY A 152 -3.68 14.29 -11.72
CA GLY A 152 -3.72 15.70 -11.39
C GLY A 152 -3.73 16.01 -9.88
N ASP A 153 -3.94 15.00 -9.02
CA ASP A 153 -3.81 15.20 -7.58
C ASP A 153 -2.34 15.41 -7.19
N THR A 154 -2.13 16.23 -6.18
CA THR A 154 -0.82 16.43 -5.56
C THR A 154 -0.85 16.00 -4.10
N LEU A 155 0.08 15.14 -3.73
CA LEU A 155 0.27 14.68 -2.36
C LEU A 155 1.42 15.46 -1.72
N THR A 156 1.18 16.11 -0.58
CA THR A 156 2.27 16.66 0.24
C THR A 156 2.78 15.55 1.15
N LEU A 157 3.99 15.07 0.87
CA LEU A 157 4.64 14.00 1.65
C LEU A 157 5.37 14.56 2.88
N ALA A 158 6.02 15.70 2.73
CA ALA A 158 6.69 16.42 3.81
C ALA A 158 6.84 17.90 3.43
N PRO A 159 7.25 18.80 4.32
CA PRO A 159 7.55 20.19 3.97
C PRO A 159 8.52 20.27 2.79
N GLY A 160 8.07 20.84 1.68
CA GLY A 160 8.86 20.96 0.44
C GLY A 160 8.95 19.69 -0.42
N LEU A 161 8.29 18.60 -0.04
CA LEU A 161 8.24 17.37 -0.83
C LEU A 161 6.80 17.07 -1.26
N THR A 162 6.58 17.05 -2.57
CA THR A 162 5.29 16.70 -3.17
C THR A 162 5.44 15.55 -4.15
N ALA A 163 4.38 14.76 -4.31
CA ALA A 163 4.24 13.77 -5.36
C ALA A 163 3.01 14.09 -6.21
N GLU A 164 3.15 14.05 -7.53
CA GLU A 164 2.04 14.23 -8.47
C GLU A 164 1.50 12.87 -8.89
N VAL A 165 0.18 12.71 -8.89
CA VAL A 165 -0.49 11.50 -9.36
C VAL A 165 -0.70 11.62 -10.88
N LEU A 166 -0.08 10.73 -11.64
CA LEU A 166 -0.13 10.74 -13.10
C LEU A 166 -1.25 9.87 -13.68
N ALA A 167 -1.74 8.88 -12.91
CA ALA A 167 -2.79 7.93 -13.31
C ALA A 167 -3.44 7.29 -12.08
N PRO A 168 -4.69 6.73 -12.23
CA PRO A 168 -5.57 6.79 -13.39
C PRO A 168 -6.31 8.12 -13.50
N SER A 169 -6.87 8.41 -14.69
CA SER A 169 -7.86 9.50 -14.82
C SER A 169 -9.18 9.13 -14.14
N GLY A 170 -9.98 10.13 -13.73
CA GLY A 170 -11.28 9.90 -13.12
C GLY A 170 -12.21 9.04 -13.99
N THR A 171 -12.19 9.21 -15.31
CA THR A 171 -12.96 8.37 -16.24
C THR A 171 -12.55 6.90 -16.20
N ARG A 172 -11.24 6.61 -16.14
CA ARG A 172 -10.73 5.24 -16.04
C ARG A 172 -11.06 4.61 -14.69
N ALA A 173 -10.92 5.36 -13.61
CA ALA A 173 -11.27 4.89 -12.27
C ALA A 173 -12.77 4.53 -12.18
N ALA A 174 -13.66 5.37 -12.72
CA ALA A 174 -15.09 5.12 -12.76
C ALA A 174 -15.43 3.88 -13.60
N ALA A 175 -14.78 3.70 -14.76
CA ALA A 175 -14.99 2.52 -15.61
C ALA A 175 -14.55 1.23 -14.89
N LEU A 176 -13.45 1.25 -14.17
CA LEU A 176 -12.98 0.10 -13.37
C LEU A 176 -13.99 -0.26 -12.27
N THR A 177 -14.47 0.73 -11.53
CA THR A 177 -15.46 0.51 -10.46
C THR A 177 -16.78 -0.08 -10.99
N ALA A 178 -17.21 0.34 -12.19
CA ALA A 178 -18.44 -0.18 -12.81
C ALA A 178 -18.30 -1.63 -13.33
N SER A 179 -17.08 -2.13 -13.49
CA SER A 179 -16.78 -3.48 -13.98
C SER A 179 -16.57 -4.52 -12.86
N MET A 180 -16.47 -4.08 -11.62
CA MET A 180 -16.33 -4.92 -10.41
C MET A 180 -17.70 -5.26 -9.80
#